data_9e0aab5b7361116db98956bb23db102a
#
_entry.id   9e0aab5b7361116db98956bb23db102a
#
_cell.length_a   1.000
_cell.length_b   1.000
_cell.length_c   1.000
_cell.angle_alpha   90.00
_cell.angle_beta   90.00
_cell.angle_gamma   90.00
#
_symmetry.space_group_name_H-M   'P 1'
#
loop_
_entity.id
_entity.type
_entity.pdbx_description
1 polymer ?
#
loop_
_entity_poly.entity_id
_entity_poly.type
_entity_poly.pdbx_seq_one_letter_code
_entity_poly.pdbx_strand_id
1 'polypeptide(L)'
;MYSTVFVAGYGNSEQEHWQKLWFNKTKNSYWVEQKDWENPNKDLWIEKLDNTLLHVKTPILFIAHSIGCHTVVEWVKKYYKNQKIIGALFVAPPDTSRENFPKEIKGYENLLTHYENGLIGGIPNIKDIITKIF
;
A
#
# COMPACT_ATOMS: atom_id res chain seq x y z
N MET A 1 19.56 -3.30 -8.90
CA MET A 1 18.24 -3.48 -9.55
C MET A 1 17.15 -3.61 -8.49
N TYR A 2 16.01 -3.05 -8.72
CA TYR A 2 14.84 -3.15 -7.82
C TYR A 2 13.58 -3.20 -8.66
N SER A 3 12.47 -3.61 -8.03
CA SER A 3 11.16 -3.59 -8.66
C SER A 3 10.26 -2.58 -7.95
N THR A 4 9.40 -1.92 -8.70
CA THR A 4 8.44 -0.96 -8.18
C THR A 4 7.07 -1.62 -8.13
N VAL A 5 6.45 -1.59 -6.95
CA VAL A 5 5.12 -2.19 -6.73
C VAL A 5 4.13 -1.06 -6.48
N PHE A 6 3.16 -0.95 -7.37
CA PHE A 6 2.13 0.09 -7.32
C PHE A 6 0.89 -0.46 -6.61
N VAL A 7 0.44 0.26 -5.60
CA VAL A 7 -0.71 -0.13 -4.78
C VAL A 7 -1.74 1.00 -4.82
N ALA A 8 -2.78 0.80 -5.62
CA ALA A 8 -3.83 1.80 -5.80
C ALA A 8 -4.86 1.73 -4.66
N GLY A 9 -5.72 2.74 -4.61
CA GLY A 9 -6.76 2.85 -3.60
C GLY A 9 -8.14 2.47 -4.11
N TYR A 10 -9.16 2.94 -3.40
CA TYR A 10 -10.56 2.71 -3.71
C TYR A 10 -10.88 3.17 -5.14
N GLY A 11 -11.55 2.31 -5.90
CA GLY A 11 -11.93 2.61 -7.28
C GLY A 11 -10.80 2.44 -8.29
N ASN A 12 -9.62 1.98 -7.87
CA ASN A 12 -8.44 1.86 -8.73
C ASN A 12 -7.93 3.22 -9.22
N SER A 13 -6.97 3.22 -10.13
CA SER A 13 -6.45 4.41 -10.77
C SER A 13 -6.74 4.34 -12.26
N GLU A 14 -7.42 5.37 -12.78
CA GLU A 14 -7.75 5.44 -14.20
C GLU A 14 -6.51 5.73 -15.05
N GLN A 15 -6.66 5.60 -16.37
CA GLN A 15 -5.57 5.72 -17.32
C GLN A 15 -4.79 7.03 -17.20
N GLU A 16 -5.46 8.11 -16.88
CA GLU A 16 -4.84 9.43 -16.77
C GLU A 16 -4.41 9.79 -15.35
N HIS A 17 -4.68 8.92 -14.38
CA HIS A 17 -4.25 9.13 -13.00
C HIS A 17 -2.71 9.05 -12.93
N TRP A 18 -2.10 9.93 -12.12
CA TRP A 18 -0.64 10.02 -12.02
C TRP A 18 0.00 8.66 -11.77
N GLN A 19 -0.61 7.86 -10.91
CA GLN A 19 -0.04 6.55 -10.51
C GLN A 19 0.01 5.60 -11.71
N LYS A 20 -1.04 5.58 -12.52
CA LYS A 20 -1.08 4.74 -13.71
C LYS A 20 -0.10 5.23 -14.77
N LEU A 21 0.03 6.54 -14.93
CA LEU A 21 1.02 7.11 -15.85
C LEU A 21 2.44 6.73 -15.46
N TRP A 22 2.73 6.78 -14.16
CA TRP A 22 4.04 6.38 -13.66
C TRP A 22 4.29 4.89 -13.88
N PHE A 23 3.28 4.06 -13.60
CA PHE A 23 3.39 2.62 -13.81
C PHE A 23 3.74 2.31 -15.27
N ASN A 24 3.05 2.96 -16.20
CA ASN A 24 3.26 2.72 -17.64
C ASN A 24 4.66 3.10 -18.10
N LYS A 25 5.34 4.00 -17.38
CA LYS A 25 6.69 4.47 -17.71
C LYS A 25 7.78 3.82 -16.88
N THR A 26 7.43 2.97 -15.93
CA THR A 26 8.38 2.38 -15.00
C THR A 26 8.70 0.95 -15.41
N LYS A 27 9.97 0.65 -15.61
CA LYS A 27 10.43 -0.70 -15.88
C LYS A 27 10.41 -1.55 -14.60
N ASN A 28 10.31 -2.85 -14.75
CA ASN A 28 10.30 -3.78 -13.62
C ASN A 28 9.26 -3.39 -12.59
N SER A 29 8.05 -3.14 -13.05
CA SER A 29 6.96 -2.68 -12.19
C SER A 29 5.83 -3.69 -12.16
N TYR A 30 5.11 -3.68 -11.02
CA TYR A 30 3.98 -4.55 -10.76
C TYR A 30 2.83 -3.68 -10.29
N TRP A 31 1.64 -3.97 -10.80
CA TRP A 31 0.40 -3.35 -10.31
C TRP A 31 -0.36 -4.41 -9.54
N VAL A 32 -0.71 -4.11 -8.29
CA VAL A 32 -1.49 -5.06 -7.48
C VAL A 32 -2.93 -5.00 -7.96
N GLU A 33 -3.35 -6.02 -8.72
CA GLU A 33 -4.70 -6.10 -9.27
C GLU A 33 -5.66 -6.66 -8.24
N GLN A 34 -6.48 -5.80 -7.65
CA GLN A 34 -7.50 -6.24 -6.71
C GLN A 34 -8.70 -6.86 -7.44
N LYS A 35 -9.36 -7.79 -6.79
CA LYS A 35 -10.52 -8.45 -7.37
C LYS A 35 -11.75 -7.54 -7.41
N ASP A 36 -11.92 -6.72 -6.39
CA ASP A 36 -13.07 -5.82 -6.29
C ASP A 36 -12.60 -4.45 -5.84
N TRP A 37 -12.55 -3.52 -6.78
CA TRP A 37 -12.09 -2.15 -6.54
C TRP A 37 -13.14 -1.29 -5.86
N GLU A 38 -14.41 -1.64 -6.01
CA GLU A 38 -15.52 -0.83 -5.49
C GLU A 38 -15.90 -1.19 -4.05
N ASN A 39 -15.48 -2.36 -3.59
CA ASN A 39 -15.74 -2.81 -2.22
C ASN A 39 -14.42 -3.30 -1.60
N PRO A 40 -13.50 -2.39 -1.29
CA PRO A 40 -12.23 -2.77 -0.70
C PRO A 40 -12.42 -3.53 0.61
N ASN A 41 -11.71 -4.65 0.72
CA ASN A 41 -11.69 -5.47 1.92
C ASN A 41 -10.24 -5.62 2.34
N LYS A 42 -9.90 -5.13 3.52
CA LYS A 42 -8.51 -5.09 3.99
C LYS A 42 -7.83 -6.46 3.90
N ASP A 43 -8.46 -7.48 4.42
CA ASP A 43 -7.84 -8.81 4.47
C ASP A 43 -7.60 -9.38 3.06
N LEU A 44 -8.53 -9.20 2.16
CA LEU A 44 -8.39 -9.64 0.78
C LEU A 44 -7.34 -8.81 0.02
N TRP A 45 -7.30 -7.52 0.29
CA TRP A 45 -6.37 -6.63 -0.39
C TRP A 45 -4.92 -6.85 0.04
N ILE A 46 -4.69 -7.08 1.34
CA ILE A 46 -3.32 -7.39 1.80
C ILE A 46 -2.88 -8.78 1.36
N GLU A 47 -3.81 -9.72 1.27
CA GLU A 47 -3.52 -11.06 0.73
C GLU A 47 -3.12 -10.97 -0.74
N LYS A 48 -3.83 -10.15 -1.52
CA LYS A 48 -3.51 -9.96 -2.94
C LYS A 48 -2.14 -9.29 -3.11
N LEU A 49 -1.82 -8.33 -2.25
CA LEU A 49 -0.49 -7.74 -2.24
C LEU A 49 0.57 -8.80 -1.95
N ASP A 50 0.34 -9.63 -0.93
CA ASP A 50 1.28 -10.69 -0.58
C ASP A 50 1.49 -11.65 -1.76
N ASN A 51 0.42 -12.08 -2.39
CA ASN A 51 0.50 -12.97 -3.54
C ASN A 51 1.26 -12.33 -4.71
N THR A 52 1.05 -11.04 -4.94
CA THR A 52 1.78 -10.31 -5.98
C THR A 52 3.28 -10.32 -5.69
N LEU A 53 3.66 -10.11 -4.42
CA LEU A 53 5.07 -10.07 -4.04
C LEU A 53 5.78 -11.42 -4.13
N LEU A 54 5.05 -12.52 -4.17
CA LEU A 54 5.67 -13.84 -4.39
C LEU A 54 6.43 -13.91 -5.71
N HIS A 55 6.04 -13.10 -6.68
CA HIS A 55 6.68 -13.06 -7.99
C HIS A 55 7.84 -12.05 -8.06
N VAL A 56 8.06 -11.28 -7.01
CA VAL A 56 9.08 -10.24 -6.99
C VAL A 56 10.32 -10.74 -6.28
N LYS A 57 11.41 -10.88 -7.01
CA LYS A 57 12.66 -11.46 -6.47
C LYS A 57 13.73 -10.42 -6.16
N THR A 58 13.46 -9.16 -6.47
CA THR A 58 14.38 -8.05 -6.26
C THR A 58 13.96 -7.24 -5.03
N PRO A 59 14.81 -6.31 -4.55
CA PRO A 59 14.36 -5.32 -3.59
C PRO A 59 13.15 -4.54 -4.11
N ILE A 60 12.31 -4.06 -3.21
CA ILE A 60 10.99 -3.50 -3.51
C ILE A 60 10.94 -2.02 -3.16
N LEU A 61 10.42 -1.22 -4.09
CA LEU A 61 10.00 0.15 -3.84
C LEU A 61 8.47 0.19 -3.99
N PHE A 62 7.77 0.57 -2.94
CA PHE A 62 6.31 0.73 -3.01
C PHE A 62 5.94 2.14 -3.47
N ILE A 63 4.95 2.23 -4.34
CA ILE A 63 4.29 3.50 -4.68
C ILE A 63 2.80 3.29 -4.43
N ALA A 64 2.31 3.86 -3.33
CA ALA A 64 0.95 3.63 -2.86
C ALA A 64 0.16 4.93 -2.82
N HIS A 65 -1.15 4.82 -3.05
CA HIS A 65 -2.06 5.96 -3.08
C HIS A 65 -3.29 5.67 -2.24
N SER A 66 -3.73 6.65 -1.46
CA SER A 66 -4.97 6.59 -0.67
C SER A 66 -4.94 5.38 0.28
N ILE A 67 -5.98 4.55 0.31
CA ILE A 67 -6.01 3.36 1.18
C ILE A 67 -4.98 2.31 0.75
N GLY A 68 -4.40 2.44 -0.44
CA GLY A 68 -3.25 1.63 -0.81
C GLY A 68 -2.08 1.80 0.14
N CYS A 69 -1.91 2.98 0.72
CA CYS A 69 -0.90 3.24 1.74
C CYS A 69 -1.14 2.37 2.97
N HIS A 70 -2.38 2.33 3.44
CA HIS A 70 -2.75 1.49 4.58
C HIS A 70 -2.61 0.00 4.25
N THR A 71 -2.90 -0.37 3.00
CA THR A 71 -2.72 -1.75 2.54
C THR A 71 -1.27 -2.18 2.68
N VAL A 72 -0.32 -1.34 2.29
CA VAL A 72 1.10 -1.64 2.44
C VAL A 72 1.48 -1.81 3.90
N VAL A 73 1.05 -0.88 4.76
CA VAL A 73 1.37 -0.93 6.18
C VAL A 73 0.78 -2.17 6.84
N GLU A 74 -0.48 -2.48 6.55
CA GLU A 74 -1.14 -3.65 7.12
C GLU A 74 -0.54 -4.96 6.58
N TRP A 75 -0.10 -4.96 5.33
CA TRP A 75 0.66 -6.09 4.78
C TRP A 75 1.97 -6.29 5.57
N VAL A 76 2.69 -5.22 5.82
CA VAL A 76 3.93 -5.26 6.59
C VAL A 76 3.67 -5.89 7.97
N LYS A 77 2.62 -5.47 8.64
CA LYS A 77 2.28 -5.97 9.97
C LYS A 77 1.94 -7.46 9.98
N LYS A 78 1.33 -7.96 8.93
CA LYS A 78 0.80 -9.32 8.90
C LYS A 78 1.69 -10.32 8.18
N TYR A 79 2.26 -9.93 7.05
CA TYR A 79 2.91 -10.86 6.13
C TYR A 79 4.40 -10.65 5.93
N TYR A 80 4.93 -9.52 6.34
CA TYR A 80 6.36 -9.25 6.10
C TYR A 80 7.22 -10.34 6.75
N LYS A 81 8.20 -10.83 6.01
CA LYS A 81 9.18 -11.80 6.54
C LYS A 81 10.60 -11.26 6.36
N ASN A 82 11.11 -11.31 5.15
CA ASN A 82 12.49 -10.93 4.88
C ASN A 82 12.65 -10.23 3.52
N GLN A 83 11.57 -9.77 2.92
CA GLN A 83 11.67 -9.04 1.67
C GLN A 83 12.44 -7.73 1.90
N LYS A 84 13.35 -7.42 0.99
CA LYS A 84 14.10 -6.17 1.10
C LYS A 84 13.26 -5.03 0.56
N ILE A 85 12.81 -4.16 1.44
CA ILE A 85 12.05 -2.96 1.07
C ILE A 85 13.02 -1.79 1.11
N ILE A 86 13.26 -1.16 -0.05
CA ILE A 86 14.20 -0.04 -0.14
C ILE A 86 13.51 1.30 0.10
N GLY A 87 12.19 1.35 0.00
CA GLY A 87 11.45 2.58 0.26
C GLY A 87 9.98 2.42 -0.05
N ALA A 88 9.21 3.45 0.30
CA ALA A 88 7.80 3.54 -0.02
C ALA A 88 7.41 5.00 -0.20
N LEU A 89 6.78 5.32 -1.31
CA LEU A 89 6.17 6.63 -1.52
C LEU A 89 4.67 6.50 -1.23
N PHE A 90 4.23 7.17 -0.18
CA PHE A 90 2.83 7.18 0.24
C PHE A 90 2.21 8.52 -0.13
N VAL A 91 1.20 8.50 -0.98
CA VAL A 91 0.53 9.70 -1.46
C VAL A 91 -0.90 9.71 -0.96
N ALA A 92 -1.27 10.78 -0.24
CA ALA A 92 -2.63 11.04 0.25
C ALA A 92 -3.24 9.87 1.04
N PRO A 93 -2.56 9.34 2.07
CA PRO A 93 -3.19 8.34 2.93
C PRO A 93 -4.39 8.99 3.64
N PRO A 94 -5.59 8.37 3.58
CA PRO A 94 -6.76 8.99 4.18
C PRO A 94 -6.81 8.79 5.68
N ASP A 95 -7.52 9.70 6.34
CA ASP A 95 -7.89 9.52 7.74
C ASP A 95 -9.05 8.51 7.79
N THR A 96 -8.76 7.29 8.17
CA THR A 96 -9.75 6.22 8.22
C THR A 96 -10.61 6.26 9.46
N SER A 97 -10.35 7.19 10.39
CA SER A 97 -11.16 7.38 11.59
C SER A 97 -12.23 8.44 11.41
N ARG A 98 -12.25 9.14 10.26
CA ARG A 98 -13.24 10.20 10.03
C ARG A 98 -14.65 9.64 9.98
N GLU A 99 -15.61 10.44 10.42
CA GLU A 99 -17.02 10.04 10.51
C GLU A 99 -17.61 9.62 9.16
N ASN A 100 -17.24 10.32 8.10
CA ASN A 100 -17.77 10.07 6.75
C ASN A 100 -16.89 9.13 5.93
N PHE A 101 -16.08 8.31 6.57
CA PHE A 101 -15.29 7.30 5.85
C PHE A 101 -16.23 6.34 5.13
N PRO A 102 -15.98 6.04 3.84
CA PRO A 102 -16.91 5.23 3.05
C PRO A 102 -17.21 3.87 3.68
N LYS A 103 -18.49 3.53 3.78
CA LYS A 103 -18.93 2.29 4.44
C LYS A 103 -18.64 1.04 3.64
N GLU A 104 -18.48 1.16 2.33
CA GLU A 104 -18.11 0.04 1.45
C GLU A 104 -16.66 -0.40 1.63
N ILE A 105 -15.83 0.43 2.27
CA ILE A 105 -14.43 0.09 2.56
C ILE A 105 -14.39 -0.62 3.90
N LYS A 106 -14.03 -1.91 3.89
CA LYS A 106 -14.11 -2.75 5.08
C LYS A 106 -12.74 -3.08 5.65
N GLY A 107 -12.61 -2.99 6.97
CA GLY A 107 -11.42 -3.39 7.70
C GLY A 107 -10.38 -2.30 7.88
N TYR A 108 -10.55 -1.16 7.22
CA TYR A 108 -9.58 -0.05 7.29
C TYR A 108 -9.94 1.00 8.33
N GLU A 109 -11.05 0.86 9.00
CA GLU A 109 -11.53 1.85 9.96
C GLU A 109 -10.52 2.05 11.09
N ASN A 110 -10.26 3.30 11.45
CA ASN A 110 -9.39 3.70 12.56
C ASN A 110 -7.92 3.26 12.44
N LEU A 111 -7.40 3.06 11.25
CA LEU A 111 -6.01 2.64 11.08
C LEU A 111 -5.01 3.78 11.25
N LEU A 112 -5.41 5.03 11.07
CA LEU A 112 -4.50 6.17 11.14
C LEU A 112 -3.84 6.29 12.51
N THR A 113 -4.53 5.91 13.58
CA THR A 113 -3.97 5.95 14.94
C THR A 113 -2.72 5.08 15.09
N HIS A 114 -2.57 4.07 14.27
CA HIS A 114 -1.36 3.23 14.29
C HIS A 114 -0.13 4.01 13.82
N TYR A 115 -0.29 4.91 12.86
CA TYR A 115 0.82 5.76 12.42
C TYR A 115 1.22 6.74 13.51
N GLU A 116 0.25 7.43 14.11
CA GLU A 116 0.49 8.45 15.13
C GLU A 116 1.19 7.88 16.36
N ASN A 117 0.84 6.66 16.74
CA ASN A 117 1.41 6.00 17.92
C ASN A 117 2.70 5.26 17.63
N GLY A 118 3.21 5.31 16.40
CA GLY A 118 4.42 4.61 16.04
C GLY A 118 4.28 3.09 16.07
N LEU A 119 3.06 2.60 16.09
CA LEU A 119 2.77 1.17 16.16
C LEU A 119 2.79 0.49 14.79
N ILE A 120 3.46 1.09 13.82
CA ILE A 120 3.64 0.51 12.51
C ILE A 120 4.80 -0.45 12.64
N GLY A 121 4.48 -1.56 13.23
CA GLY A 121 5.46 -2.17 13.46
C GLY A 121 6.15 -3.27 13.75
N GLY A 122 7.03 -3.52 14.35
CA GLY A 122 7.89 -4.65 14.53
C GLY A 122 8.93 -4.80 13.43
N ILE A 123 8.86 -3.96 12.38
CA ILE A 123 9.85 -3.99 11.31
C ILE A 123 10.76 -2.79 11.45
N PRO A 124 12.08 -2.97 11.62
CA PRO A 124 12.99 -1.89 11.96
C PRO A 124 12.89 -0.81 10.94
N ASN A 125 12.61 -0.61 9.95
CA ASN A 125 12.72 0.54 9.05
C ASN A 125 11.41 1.08 8.49
N ILE A 126 10.26 0.48 8.85
CA ILE A 126 9.01 0.93 8.23
C ILE A 126 8.64 2.35 8.68
N LYS A 127 8.90 2.70 9.93
CA LYS A 127 8.66 4.05 10.44
C LYS A 127 9.55 5.06 9.72
N ASP A 128 10.82 4.70 9.51
CA ASP A 128 11.76 5.57 8.80
C ASP A 128 11.35 5.73 7.33
N ILE A 129 10.89 4.66 6.70
CA ILE A 129 10.40 4.70 5.33
C ILE A 129 9.22 5.68 5.23
N ILE A 130 8.28 5.58 6.15
CA ILE A 130 7.09 6.44 6.14
C ILE A 130 7.46 7.89 6.42
N THR A 131 8.32 8.16 7.41
CA THR A 131 8.69 9.54 7.77
C THR A 131 9.54 10.22 6.71
N LYS A 132 10.31 9.52 5.94
CA LYS A 132 11.12 10.11 4.86
C LYS A 132 10.29 10.54 3.66
N ILE A 133 9.09 10.07 3.54
CA ILE A 133 8.24 10.29 2.37
C ILE A 133 7.20 11.38 2.64
N PHE A 134 6.93 11.67 3.88
CA PHE A 134 6.02 12.75 4.29
C PHE A 134 6.83 13.92 4.93
#